data_709deab638fb88cb6dc09cea471ae32a
#
_entry.id   709deab638fb88cb6dc09cea471ae32a
#
_cell.length_a   1.000
_cell.length_b   1.000
_cell.length_c   1.000
_cell.angle_alpha   90.00
_cell.angle_beta   90.00
_cell.angle_gamma   90.00
#
_symmetry.space_group_name_H-M   'P 1'
#
loop_
_entity.id
_entity.type
_entity.pdbx_description
1 polymer ?
#
loop_
_entity_poly.entity_id
_entity_poly.type
_entity_poly.pdbx_seq_one_letter_code
_entity_poly.pdbx_strand_id
1 'polypeptide(L)'
;MKIFDGGLESAIGAEVYIGIDQSYSGFAITALNDTGYRTTVYKSDKRGIERLRDIQAHMLEIIVNYTILDVAMEGYAFGSQMANMLGELGGMVKLTLLDFGIYPLIVPPTNLKKYVTGKGNGISKSQMMLFVYKKWGVDLADDNAADSYALAHLVAKRHGLAYEKEVYDKLQDPKFREK
;
A
#
# COMPACT_ATOMS: atom_id res chain seq x y z
N MET A 1 -8.08 12.74 8.44
CA MET A 1 -7.04 11.69 8.44
C MET A 1 -7.34 10.68 9.53
N LYS A 2 -7.22 9.37 9.23
CA LYS A 2 -7.22 8.30 10.25
C LYS A 2 -5.79 7.80 10.41
N ILE A 3 -5.39 7.44 11.62
CA ILE A 3 -4.07 6.87 11.93
C ILE A 3 -4.30 5.58 12.72
N PHE A 4 -3.62 4.51 12.30
CA PHE A 4 -3.53 3.24 13.01
C PHE A 4 -2.06 3.04 13.37
N ASP A 5 -1.78 3.02 14.65
CA ASP A 5 -0.41 2.93 15.16
C ASP A 5 -0.24 1.60 15.91
N GLY A 6 0.69 0.80 15.46
CA GLY A 6 1.05 -0.50 16.04
C GLY A 6 2.47 -0.50 16.62
N GLY A 7 2.91 0.64 17.17
CA GLY A 7 4.17 0.74 17.88
C GLY A 7 5.40 0.93 17.00
N LEU A 8 5.23 1.40 15.76
CA LEU A 8 6.39 1.74 14.93
C LEU A 8 7.20 2.83 15.63
N GLU A 9 8.45 2.54 15.95
CA GLU A 9 9.36 3.55 16.47
C GLU A 9 9.58 4.65 15.44
N SER A 10 9.20 5.87 15.80
CA SER A 10 9.27 7.05 14.91
C SER A 10 10.67 7.71 14.95
N ALA A 11 11.73 6.91 15.06
CA ALA A 11 13.08 7.42 14.90
C ALA A 11 13.28 7.89 13.45
N ILE A 12 13.69 9.14 13.29
CA ILE A 12 14.04 9.67 11.96
C ILE A 12 15.11 8.77 11.32
N GLY A 13 14.85 8.31 10.09
CA GLY A 13 15.75 7.42 9.36
C GLY A 13 15.58 5.94 9.68
N ALA A 14 14.57 5.54 10.49
CA ALA A 14 14.27 4.12 10.69
C ALA A 14 13.98 3.43 9.36
N GLU A 15 14.51 2.24 9.19
CA GLU A 15 14.29 1.41 7.99
C GLU A 15 12.88 0.85 7.99
N VAL A 16 12.17 1.03 6.88
CA VAL A 16 10.77 0.56 6.73
C VAL A 16 10.48 0.02 5.33
N TYR A 17 9.51 -0.85 5.27
CA TYR A 17 8.81 -1.26 4.05
C TYR A 17 7.51 -0.45 3.93
N ILE A 18 7.19 -0.02 2.72
CA ILE A 18 6.01 0.81 2.45
C ILE A 18 4.98 0.06 1.63
N GLY A 19 3.72 0.12 2.06
CA GLY A 19 2.57 -0.29 1.26
C GLY A 19 1.67 0.90 0.94
N ILE A 20 1.23 1.04 -0.32
CA ILE A 20 0.40 2.15 -0.79
C ILE A 20 -0.86 1.61 -1.45
N ASP A 21 -2.02 1.92 -0.89
CA ASP A 21 -3.30 1.84 -1.58
C ASP A 21 -3.70 3.23 -2.09
N GLN A 22 -3.70 3.37 -3.41
CA GLN A 22 -3.99 4.62 -4.12
C GLN A 22 -5.50 4.87 -4.31
N SER A 23 -6.31 4.53 -3.32
CA SER A 23 -7.75 4.79 -3.40
C SER A 23 -8.04 6.29 -3.50
N TYR A 24 -8.88 6.67 -4.46
CA TYR A 24 -9.27 8.08 -4.63
C TYR A 24 -10.09 8.60 -3.44
N SER A 25 -10.86 7.76 -2.78
CA SER A 25 -11.69 8.11 -1.62
C SER A 25 -10.94 8.11 -0.28
N GLY A 26 -9.76 7.50 -0.24
CA GLY A 26 -8.96 7.41 0.98
C GLY A 26 -7.58 6.84 0.69
N PHE A 27 -6.64 7.73 0.32
CA PHE A 27 -5.25 7.35 0.08
C PHE A 27 -4.64 6.75 1.35
N ALA A 28 -4.23 5.50 1.30
CA ALA A 28 -3.64 4.83 2.45
C ALA A 28 -2.16 4.51 2.22
N ILE A 29 -1.36 4.75 3.25
CA ILE A 29 0.06 4.42 3.26
C ILE A 29 0.43 3.80 4.60
N THR A 30 1.14 2.68 4.55
CA THR A 30 1.65 1.96 5.71
C THR A 30 3.16 1.95 5.68
N ALA A 31 3.79 2.38 6.77
CA ALA A 31 5.20 2.12 7.08
C ALA A 31 5.26 0.94 8.05
N LEU A 32 6.11 -0.06 7.76
CA LEU A 32 6.22 -1.31 8.50
C LEU A 32 7.69 -1.69 8.70
N ASN A 33 8.05 -2.11 9.92
CA ASN A 33 9.33 -2.78 10.21
C ASN A 33 9.15 -3.87 11.29
N ASP A 34 10.23 -4.32 11.90
CA ASP A 34 10.19 -5.37 12.93
C ASP A 34 9.68 -4.88 14.28
N THR A 35 9.70 -3.57 14.54
CA THR A 35 9.18 -2.99 15.80
C THR A 35 7.67 -2.81 15.74
N GLY A 36 7.10 -2.55 14.55
CA GLY A 36 5.67 -2.31 14.39
C GLY A 36 5.29 -1.70 13.06
N TYR A 37 4.15 -1.03 13.05
CA TYR A 37 3.62 -0.37 11.86
C TYR A 37 2.98 0.98 12.19
N ARG A 38 2.90 1.83 11.17
CA ARG A 38 2.05 3.02 11.18
C ARG A 38 1.33 3.12 9.85
N THR A 39 0.01 3.08 9.90
CA THR A 39 -0.86 3.23 8.72
C THR A 39 -1.63 4.53 8.82
N THR A 40 -1.63 5.32 7.76
CA THR A 40 -2.45 6.52 7.64
C THR A 40 -3.43 6.38 6.48
N VAL A 41 -4.67 6.82 6.69
CA VAL A 41 -5.67 6.97 5.63
C VAL A 41 -6.01 8.45 5.51
N TYR A 42 -5.58 9.03 4.41
CA TYR A 42 -5.76 10.43 4.14
C TYR A 42 -6.94 10.67 3.20
N LYS A 43 -7.82 11.58 3.58
CA LYS A 43 -8.95 12.03 2.76
C LYS A 43 -8.83 13.52 2.54
N SER A 44 -8.53 13.93 1.31
CA SER A 44 -8.54 15.31 0.92
C SER A 44 -9.98 15.78 0.63
N ASP A 45 -10.34 16.97 1.07
CA ASP A 45 -11.60 17.66 0.72
C ASP A 45 -11.49 18.45 -0.59
N LYS A 46 -10.28 18.56 -1.14
CA LYS A 46 -9.98 19.24 -2.40
C LYS A 46 -10.33 18.41 -3.62
N ARG A 47 -10.23 18.99 -4.81
CA ARG A 47 -10.53 18.36 -6.10
C ARG A 47 -9.43 18.62 -7.12
N GLY A 48 -9.40 17.81 -8.18
CA GLY A 48 -8.45 17.96 -9.28
C GLY A 48 -7.00 18.00 -8.81
N ILE A 49 -6.23 18.89 -9.40
CA ILE A 49 -4.79 19.02 -9.14
C ILE A 49 -4.46 19.45 -7.68
N GLU A 50 -5.34 20.21 -7.04
CA GLU A 50 -5.15 20.58 -5.63
C GLU A 50 -5.24 19.37 -4.71
N ARG A 51 -6.11 18.41 -5.04
CA ARG A 51 -6.19 17.12 -4.34
C ARG A 51 -4.93 16.31 -4.53
N LEU A 52 -4.41 16.22 -5.74
CA LEU A 52 -3.17 15.48 -6.02
C LEU A 52 -2.01 16.06 -5.22
N ARG A 53 -1.88 17.39 -5.22
CA ARG A 53 -0.85 18.09 -4.43
C ARG A 53 -0.97 17.85 -2.94
N ASP A 54 -2.19 17.82 -2.43
CA ASP A 54 -2.51 17.62 -1.02
C ASP A 54 -2.13 16.18 -0.58
N ILE A 55 -2.46 15.18 -1.42
CA ILE A 55 -2.05 13.78 -1.19
C ILE A 55 -0.52 13.63 -1.31
N GLN A 56 0.09 14.29 -2.29
CA GLN A 56 1.55 14.29 -2.45
C GLN A 56 2.26 14.84 -1.21
N ALA A 57 1.79 15.97 -0.67
CA ALA A 57 2.35 16.55 0.54
C ALA A 57 2.27 15.57 1.72
N HIS A 58 1.13 14.91 1.91
CA HIS A 58 0.97 13.89 2.94
C HIS A 58 1.91 12.68 2.74
N MET A 59 2.08 12.23 1.51
CA MET A 59 3.01 11.14 1.17
C MET A 59 4.47 11.54 1.47
N LEU A 60 4.86 12.77 1.14
CA LEU A 60 6.20 13.29 1.40
C LEU A 60 6.50 13.38 2.90
N GLU A 61 5.54 13.79 3.74
CA GLU A 61 5.68 13.80 5.20
C GLU A 61 6.08 12.41 5.75
N ILE A 62 5.64 11.34 5.10
CA ILE A 62 5.99 9.97 5.50
C ILE A 62 7.35 9.57 4.92
N ILE A 63 7.56 9.77 3.63
CA ILE A 63 8.76 9.30 2.91
C ILE A 63 10.03 9.96 3.48
N VAL A 64 10.02 11.25 3.78
CA VAL A 64 11.22 11.97 4.25
C VAL A 64 11.66 11.58 5.66
N ASN A 65 10.79 10.95 6.43
CA ASN A 65 11.09 10.57 7.82
C ASN A 65 11.72 9.17 7.95
N TYR A 66 11.71 8.36 6.90
CA TYR A 66 12.16 6.96 6.94
C TYR A 66 13.21 6.65 5.87
N THR A 67 14.03 5.65 6.14
CA THR A 67 14.84 4.97 5.12
C THR A 67 14.00 3.85 4.51
N ILE A 68 13.60 4.02 3.24
CA ILE A 68 12.69 3.10 2.59
C ILE A 68 13.47 1.93 1.98
N LEU A 69 13.19 0.72 2.43
CA LEU A 69 13.82 -0.51 1.94
C LEU A 69 13.16 -1.01 0.65
N ASP A 70 11.83 -1.00 0.59
CA ASP A 70 11.06 -1.37 -0.60
C ASP A 70 9.63 -0.82 -0.51
N VAL A 71 8.97 -0.68 -1.67
CA VAL A 71 7.60 -0.17 -1.78
C VAL A 71 6.74 -1.11 -2.61
N ALA A 72 5.55 -1.47 -2.12
CA ALA A 72 4.48 -2.04 -2.94
C ALA A 72 3.32 -1.07 -3.06
N MET A 73 2.75 -1.00 -4.24
CA MET A 73 1.62 -0.15 -4.57
C MET A 73 0.54 -0.97 -5.26
N GLU A 74 -0.74 -0.78 -4.89
CA GLU A 74 -1.82 -1.45 -5.61
C GLU A 74 -1.92 -0.96 -7.06
N GLY A 75 -2.03 -1.91 -7.98
CA GLY A 75 -2.27 -1.63 -9.40
C GLY A 75 -3.72 -1.25 -9.68
N TYR A 76 -3.97 -0.74 -10.87
CA TYR A 76 -5.32 -0.34 -11.30
C TYR A 76 -6.22 -1.55 -11.56
N ALA A 77 -7.48 -1.46 -11.16
CA ALA A 77 -8.53 -2.33 -11.67
C ALA A 77 -8.96 -1.82 -13.06
N PHE A 78 -8.75 -2.63 -14.10
CA PHE A 78 -9.19 -2.30 -15.46
C PHE A 78 -10.74 -2.14 -15.49
N GLY A 79 -11.22 -1.10 -16.21
CA GLY A 79 -12.65 -0.86 -16.41
C GLY A 79 -13.35 -0.03 -15.33
N SER A 80 -12.63 0.56 -14.41
CA SER A 80 -13.18 1.52 -13.46
C SER A 80 -13.68 2.79 -14.15
N GLN A 81 -14.87 3.29 -13.78
CA GLN A 81 -15.37 4.61 -14.20
C GLN A 81 -14.45 5.76 -13.74
N MET A 82 -13.61 5.51 -12.76
CA MET A 82 -12.63 6.46 -12.21
C MET A 82 -11.20 6.23 -12.76
N ALA A 83 -11.04 5.43 -13.82
CA ALA A 83 -9.72 5.02 -14.33
C ALA A 83 -8.80 6.22 -14.62
N ASN A 84 -9.34 7.32 -15.20
CA ASN A 84 -8.55 8.51 -15.50
C ASN A 84 -8.02 9.17 -14.22
N MET A 85 -8.89 9.35 -13.22
CA MET A 85 -8.52 9.97 -11.93
C MET A 85 -7.53 9.10 -11.14
N LEU A 86 -7.69 7.78 -11.19
CA LEU A 86 -6.75 6.84 -10.59
C LEU A 86 -5.42 6.85 -11.35
N GLY A 87 -5.45 7.01 -12.67
CA GLY A 87 -4.26 7.18 -13.51
C GLY A 87 -3.46 8.42 -13.15
N GLU A 88 -4.12 9.57 -12.98
CA GLU A 88 -3.48 10.82 -12.52
C GLU A 88 -2.86 10.65 -11.13
N LEU A 89 -3.63 10.10 -10.18
CA LEU A 89 -3.15 9.87 -8.82
C LEU A 89 -1.94 8.93 -8.81
N GLY A 90 -2.03 7.80 -9.49
CA GLY A 90 -0.93 6.85 -9.54
C GLY A 90 0.28 7.35 -10.31
N GLY A 91 0.09 8.17 -11.34
CA GLY A 91 1.18 8.87 -12.02
C GLY A 91 1.93 9.80 -11.07
N MET A 92 1.21 10.61 -10.30
CA MET A 92 1.78 11.48 -9.28
C MET A 92 2.53 10.68 -8.20
N VAL A 93 1.93 9.61 -7.67
CA VAL A 93 2.56 8.74 -6.65
C VAL A 93 3.87 8.16 -7.18
N LYS A 94 3.87 7.60 -8.39
CA LYS A 94 5.07 7.01 -9.01
C LYS A 94 6.16 8.02 -9.27
N LEU A 95 5.82 9.20 -9.77
CA LEU A 95 6.78 10.30 -9.98
C LEU A 95 7.39 10.75 -8.66
N THR A 96 6.56 10.91 -7.62
CA THR A 96 7.06 11.27 -6.29
C THR A 96 8.03 10.21 -5.74
N LEU A 97 7.75 8.92 -5.90
CA LEU A 97 8.68 7.85 -5.50
C LEU A 97 9.97 7.88 -6.32
N LEU A 98 9.86 8.11 -7.63
CA LEU A 98 11.02 8.20 -8.53
C LEU A 98 11.97 9.33 -8.14
N ASP A 99 11.47 10.47 -7.65
CA ASP A 99 12.29 11.59 -7.16
C ASP A 99 13.22 11.18 -6.00
N PHE A 100 12.86 10.09 -5.29
CA PHE A 100 13.70 9.46 -4.24
C PHE A 100 14.45 8.21 -4.74
N GLY A 101 14.46 7.94 -6.05
CA GLY A 101 15.10 6.76 -6.63
C GLY A 101 14.36 5.43 -6.36
N ILE A 102 13.07 5.49 -5.97
CA ILE A 102 12.27 4.34 -5.59
C ILE A 102 11.41 3.89 -6.76
N TYR A 103 11.50 2.62 -7.12
CA TYR A 103 10.68 1.96 -8.15
C TYR A 103 9.70 0.99 -7.49
N PRO A 104 8.43 1.35 -7.34
CA PRO A 104 7.47 0.52 -6.61
C PRO A 104 7.15 -0.79 -7.32
N LEU A 105 6.91 -1.84 -6.53
CA LEU A 105 6.29 -3.08 -7.00
C LEU A 105 4.79 -2.85 -7.20
N ILE A 106 4.30 -2.99 -8.44
CA ILE A 106 2.88 -2.84 -8.76
C ILE A 106 2.16 -4.16 -8.56
N VAL A 107 1.28 -4.21 -7.58
CA VAL A 107 0.58 -5.43 -7.17
C VAL A 107 -0.85 -5.41 -7.70
N PRO A 108 -1.23 -6.29 -8.64
CA PRO A 108 -2.62 -6.38 -9.08
C PRO A 108 -3.56 -6.73 -7.91
N PRO A 109 -4.77 -6.14 -7.83
CA PRO A 109 -5.71 -6.39 -6.73
C PRO A 109 -6.01 -7.86 -6.47
N THR A 110 -6.09 -8.68 -7.53
CA THR A 110 -6.30 -10.13 -7.41
C THR A 110 -5.11 -10.85 -6.77
N ASN A 111 -3.89 -10.37 -6.99
CA ASN A 111 -2.69 -10.92 -6.39
C ASN A 111 -2.60 -10.54 -4.90
N LEU A 112 -2.96 -9.31 -4.53
CA LEU A 112 -3.04 -8.88 -3.14
C LEU A 112 -4.08 -9.72 -2.37
N LYS A 113 -5.27 -9.89 -2.92
CA LYS A 113 -6.30 -10.75 -2.33
C LYS A 113 -5.81 -12.19 -2.16
N LYS A 114 -5.16 -12.77 -3.18
CA LYS A 114 -4.57 -14.11 -3.08
C LYS A 114 -3.51 -14.20 -1.99
N TYR A 115 -2.67 -13.18 -1.87
CA TYR A 115 -1.63 -13.11 -0.84
C TYR A 115 -2.22 -13.11 0.58
N VAL A 116 -3.30 -12.37 0.80
CA VAL A 116 -3.93 -12.27 2.13
C VAL A 116 -4.81 -13.48 2.45
N THR A 117 -5.61 -13.96 1.50
CA THR A 117 -6.73 -14.89 1.76
C THR A 117 -6.55 -16.28 1.16
N GLY A 118 -5.53 -16.48 0.31
CA GLY A 118 -5.37 -17.67 -0.53
C GLY A 118 -6.25 -17.69 -1.78
N LYS A 119 -7.16 -16.71 -1.96
CA LYS A 119 -8.10 -16.63 -3.10
C LYS A 119 -8.02 -15.26 -3.77
N GLY A 120 -7.86 -15.24 -5.11
CA GLY A 120 -7.74 -14.00 -5.87
C GLY A 120 -9.07 -13.30 -6.19
N ASN A 121 -10.17 -14.05 -6.26
CA ASN A 121 -11.49 -13.54 -6.66
C ASN A 121 -12.57 -13.84 -5.63
N GLY A 122 -13.69 -13.10 -5.69
CA GLY A 122 -14.84 -13.32 -4.82
C GLY A 122 -14.62 -12.88 -3.36
N ILE A 123 -13.59 -12.08 -3.10
CA ILE A 123 -13.30 -11.56 -1.76
C ILE A 123 -13.85 -10.14 -1.63
N SER A 124 -14.77 -9.97 -0.68
CA SER A 124 -15.34 -8.66 -0.32
C SER A 124 -14.35 -7.85 0.55
N LYS A 125 -14.60 -6.53 0.66
CA LYS A 125 -13.79 -5.65 1.52
C LYS A 125 -13.81 -6.08 2.99
N SER A 126 -14.97 -6.45 3.51
CA SER A 126 -15.09 -6.94 4.89
C SER A 126 -14.37 -8.26 5.12
N GLN A 127 -14.37 -9.15 4.13
CA GLN A 127 -13.58 -10.38 4.19
C GLN A 127 -12.07 -10.08 4.16
N MET A 128 -11.61 -9.12 3.33
CA MET A 128 -10.22 -8.71 3.30
C MET A 128 -9.74 -8.23 4.69
N MET A 129 -10.47 -7.31 5.32
CA MET A 129 -10.18 -6.83 6.67
C MET A 129 -10.17 -7.97 7.71
N LEU A 130 -11.14 -8.89 7.64
CA LEU A 130 -11.20 -10.05 8.53
C LEU A 130 -9.97 -10.96 8.38
N PHE A 131 -9.50 -11.20 7.15
CA PHE A 131 -8.32 -12.01 6.91
C PHE A 131 -7.03 -11.31 7.36
N VAL A 132 -6.92 -9.99 7.20
CA VAL A 132 -5.82 -9.18 7.75
C VAL A 132 -5.79 -9.34 9.28
N TYR A 133 -6.92 -9.20 9.95
CA TYR A 133 -7.03 -9.41 11.39
C TYR A 133 -6.62 -10.84 11.79
N LYS A 134 -7.16 -11.87 11.14
CA LYS A 134 -6.82 -13.27 11.46
C LYS A 134 -5.36 -13.60 11.24
N LYS A 135 -4.71 -12.98 10.26
CA LYS A 135 -3.35 -13.30 9.85
C LYS A 135 -2.29 -12.59 10.70
N TRP A 136 -2.54 -11.33 11.03
CA TRP A 136 -1.55 -10.49 11.72
C TRP A 136 -2.02 -9.94 13.07
N GLY A 137 -3.25 -10.21 13.49
CA GLY A 137 -3.78 -9.77 14.78
C GLY A 137 -4.08 -8.27 14.84
N VAL A 138 -4.10 -7.56 13.70
CA VAL A 138 -4.31 -6.11 13.66
C VAL A 138 -5.72 -5.76 13.22
N ASP A 139 -6.39 -4.89 13.99
CA ASP A 139 -7.71 -4.36 13.66
C ASP A 139 -7.56 -3.03 12.92
N LEU A 140 -7.69 -3.10 11.60
CA LEU A 140 -7.71 -1.93 10.72
C LEU A 140 -9.15 -1.75 10.23
N ALA A 141 -9.94 -0.95 10.94
CA ALA A 141 -11.35 -0.68 10.63
C ALA A 141 -11.54 0.23 9.40
N ASP A 142 -10.71 0.01 8.37
CA ASP A 142 -10.72 0.71 7.08
C ASP A 142 -10.12 -0.21 6.01
N ASP A 143 -10.82 -0.40 4.90
CA ASP A 143 -10.39 -1.31 3.83
C ASP A 143 -9.10 -0.85 3.15
N ASN A 144 -8.95 0.46 2.91
CA ASN A 144 -7.71 0.99 2.30
C ASN A 144 -6.51 0.84 3.27
N ALA A 145 -6.74 0.97 4.59
CA ALA A 145 -5.71 0.69 5.58
C ALA A 145 -5.29 -0.79 5.55
N ALA A 146 -6.25 -1.70 5.47
CA ALA A 146 -5.96 -3.13 5.40
C ALA A 146 -5.18 -3.52 4.15
N ASP A 147 -5.52 -2.94 2.99
CA ASP A 147 -4.85 -3.20 1.73
C ASP A 147 -3.41 -2.63 1.74
N SER A 148 -3.21 -1.39 2.19
CA SER A 148 -1.86 -0.81 2.32
C SER A 148 -0.97 -1.57 3.33
N TYR A 149 -1.54 -2.05 4.43
CA TYR A 149 -0.83 -2.88 5.40
C TYR A 149 -0.39 -4.21 4.81
N ALA A 150 -1.28 -4.89 4.07
CA ALA A 150 -0.96 -6.15 3.40
C ALA A 150 0.12 -5.97 2.32
N LEU A 151 0.11 -4.85 1.59
CA LEU A 151 1.15 -4.49 0.61
C LEU A 151 2.52 -4.31 1.28
N ALA A 152 2.59 -3.63 2.43
CA ALA A 152 3.83 -3.49 3.20
C ALA A 152 4.39 -4.86 3.63
N HIS A 153 3.53 -5.76 4.13
CA HIS A 153 3.93 -7.13 4.47
C HIS A 153 4.43 -7.93 3.28
N LEU A 154 3.84 -7.74 2.11
CA LEU A 154 4.25 -8.43 0.89
C LEU A 154 5.71 -8.08 0.51
N VAL A 155 6.07 -6.79 0.48
CA VAL A 155 7.45 -6.37 0.15
C VAL A 155 8.43 -6.59 1.29
N ALA A 156 7.97 -6.65 2.54
CA ALA A 156 8.78 -7.07 3.69
C ALA A 156 9.12 -8.58 3.66
N LYS A 157 8.64 -9.32 2.65
CA LYS A 157 8.88 -10.77 2.45
C LYS A 157 8.43 -11.64 3.64
N ARG A 158 7.41 -11.22 4.36
CA ARG A 158 6.87 -11.91 5.53
C ARG A 158 5.86 -12.97 5.07
N HIS A 159 6.37 -14.07 4.48
CA HIS A 159 5.57 -15.15 3.92
C HIS A 159 5.59 -16.36 4.84
N GLY A 160 4.44 -16.71 5.43
CA GLY A 160 4.27 -17.89 6.28
C GLY A 160 3.68 -19.09 5.55
N LEU A 161 2.99 -18.87 4.42
CA LEU A 161 2.23 -19.90 3.70
C LEU A 161 2.70 -20.03 2.24
N ALA A 162 2.58 -21.25 1.68
CA ALA A 162 3.06 -21.55 0.33
C ALA A 162 2.46 -20.64 -0.76
N TYR A 163 1.17 -20.33 -0.68
CA TYR A 163 0.51 -19.46 -1.65
C TYR A 163 0.97 -17.99 -1.56
N GLU A 164 1.43 -17.54 -0.41
CA GLU A 164 2.01 -16.21 -0.22
C GLU A 164 3.33 -16.10 -0.96
N LYS A 165 4.18 -17.11 -0.78
CA LYS A 165 5.45 -17.22 -1.51
C LYS A 165 5.21 -17.32 -3.02
N GLU A 166 4.25 -18.11 -3.47
CA GLU A 166 3.87 -18.22 -4.89
C GLU A 166 3.48 -16.86 -5.48
N VAL A 167 2.67 -16.07 -4.76
CA VAL A 167 2.29 -14.72 -5.20
C VAL A 167 3.50 -13.81 -5.25
N TYR A 168 4.33 -13.82 -4.23
CA TYR A 168 5.54 -13.01 -4.18
C TYR A 168 6.49 -13.34 -5.33
N ASP A 169 6.80 -14.63 -5.54
CA ASP A 169 7.70 -15.09 -6.60
C ASP A 169 7.20 -14.70 -8.00
N LYS A 170 5.89 -14.78 -8.25
CA LYS A 170 5.26 -14.31 -9.49
C LYS A 170 5.46 -12.82 -9.71
N LEU A 171 5.40 -12.02 -8.65
CA LEU A 171 5.54 -10.56 -8.71
C LEU A 171 7.01 -10.10 -8.85
N GLN A 172 7.98 -11.01 -8.83
CA GLN A 172 9.37 -10.69 -9.16
C GLN A 172 9.63 -10.54 -10.67
N ASP A 173 8.67 -10.87 -11.53
CA ASP A 173 8.75 -10.58 -12.97
C ASP A 173 8.92 -9.06 -13.17
N PRO A 174 9.94 -8.61 -13.94
CA PRO A 174 10.24 -7.18 -14.14
C PRO A 174 9.07 -6.31 -14.59
N LYS A 175 8.05 -6.89 -15.24
CA LYS A 175 6.85 -6.15 -15.66
C LYS A 175 6.02 -5.58 -14.50
N PHE A 176 6.22 -6.08 -13.27
CA PHE A 176 5.55 -5.57 -12.07
C PHE A 176 6.36 -4.49 -11.35
N ARG A 177 7.62 -4.23 -11.76
CA ARG A 177 8.42 -3.10 -11.28
C ARG A 177 8.31 -1.94 -12.25
N GLU A 178 7.85 -0.82 -11.73
CA GLU A 178 7.84 0.42 -12.49
C GLU A 178 9.28 0.94 -12.62
N LYS A 179 9.81 0.93 -13.86
CA LYS A 179 11.14 1.45 -14.21
C LYS A 179 11.01 2.45 -15.34
#